data_d4d49b698093b2d93362f78696d95ce2
#
_entry.id   d4d49b698093b2d93362f78696d95ce2
#
_cell.length_a   1.000
_cell.length_b   1.000
_cell.length_c   1.000
_cell.angle_alpha   90.00
_cell.angle_beta   90.00
_cell.angle_gamma   90.00
#
_symmetry.space_group_name_H-M   'P 1'
#
loop_
_entity.id
_entity.type
_entity.pdbx_description
1 polymer ?
#
loop_
_entity_poly.entity_id
_entity_poly.type
_entity_poly.pdbx_seq_one_letter_code
_entity_poly.pdbx_strand_id
1 'polypeptide(L)'
;PKQKMIVLDKIYPDGINIPKKLIGTNIIHLPTVKTHVFTTITGAMKNAFGGLLHQNRHWAHADIHNTLVDLLKIQYEIHDNVFAVMDGTFAGNGPGPRAMSFKVKNYILASYDQVAIDSISAKLMGFDPLSIPKLRAAHEHGLGIAKTSEIEIIGDSISNQNWNFSKNKNTFASRVQKMIYWGPFKPLEKLLLRTPLVHLAYFASNIYHNSFWLRFIGKNRIRNAFKSDWGTLLDRYKIIKP
;
A
#
# COMPACT_ATOMS: atom_id res chain seq x y z
N PRO A 1 -21.48 -3.12 8.27
CA PRO A 1 -20.58 -4.12 8.88
C PRO A 1 -21.04 -4.48 10.28
N LYS A 2 -20.86 -5.74 10.67
CA LYS A 2 -21.21 -6.25 12.01
C LYS A 2 -20.30 -5.65 13.08
N GLN A 3 -19.05 -5.39 12.72
CA GLN A 3 -18.08 -4.79 13.64
C GLN A 3 -18.13 -3.26 13.57
N LYS A 4 -17.93 -2.61 14.73
CA LYS A 4 -17.81 -1.16 14.81
C LYS A 4 -16.54 -0.70 14.05
N MET A 5 -16.72 0.26 13.16
CA MET A 5 -15.58 0.89 12.46
C MET A 5 -14.85 1.86 13.38
N ILE A 6 -13.56 2.01 13.17
CA ILE A 6 -12.72 2.96 13.91
C ILE A 6 -12.95 4.38 13.36
N VAL A 7 -12.93 4.51 12.02
CA VAL A 7 -12.98 5.82 11.36
C VAL A 7 -13.85 5.87 10.11
N LEU A 8 -14.13 4.74 9.43
CA LEU A 8 -14.82 4.76 8.15
C LEU A 8 -16.22 5.35 8.22
N ASP A 9 -16.96 5.13 9.28
CA ASP A 9 -18.28 5.71 9.53
C ASP A 9 -18.26 7.25 9.67
N LYS A 10 -17.15 7.80 10.18
CA LYS A 10 -16.92 9.25 10.29
C LYS A 10 -16.45 9.87 8.98
N ILE A 11 -15.64 9.13 8.20
CA ILE A 11 -15.12 9.60 6.91
C ILE A 11 -16.22 9.56 5.85
N TYR A 12 -17.05 8.52 5.88
CA TYR A 12 -18.15 8.27 4.94
C TYR A 12 -19.47 8.07 5.72
N PRO A 13 -20.11 9.15 6.18
CA PRO A 13 -21.34 9.06 6.96
C PRO A 13 -22.50 8.35 6.22
N ASP A 14 -22.53 8.50 4.89
CA ASP A 14 -23.52 7.85 4.04
C ASP A 14 -23.14 6.39 3.66
N GLY A 15 -22.07 5.86 4.27
CA GLY A 15 -21.53 4.55 3.99
C GLY A 15 -20.67 4.46 2.75
N ILE A 16 -20.23 3.23 2.44
CA ILE A 16 -19.46 2.90 1.24
C ILE A 16 -20.17 1.82 0.43
N ASN A 17 -20.10 1.93 -0.89
CA ASN A 17 -20.67 0.93 -1.80
C ASN A 17 -19.64 -0.15 -2.09
N ILE A 18 -19.99 -1.40 -1.76
CA ILE A 18 -19.15 -2.57 -2.03
C ILE A 18 -19.74 -3.33 -3.23
N PRO A 19 -18.91 -3.69 -4.24
CA PRO A 19 -19.39 -4.50 -5.36
C PRO A 19 -19.95 -5.84 -4.88
N LYS A 20 -21.19 -6.16 -5.25
CA LYS A 20 -21.86 -7.42 -4.85
C LYS A 20 -21.04 -8.68 -5.17
N LYS A 21 -20.25 -8.65 -6.25
CA LYS A 21 -19.37 -9.77 -6.65
C LYS A 21 -18.27 -10.10 -5.64
N LEU A 22 -17.97 -9.22 -4.71
CA LEU A 22 -16.96 -9.45 -3.66
C LEU A 22 -17.54 -10.20 -2.46
N ILE A 23 -18.86 -10.21 -2.29
CA ILE A 23 -19.52 -10.82 -1.12
C ILE A 23 -19.62 -12.34 -1.32
N GLY A 24 -19.20 -13.12 -0.33
CA GLY A 24 -19.21 -14.58 -0.37
C GLY A 24 -18.22 -15.17 -1.38
N THR A 25 -17.12 -14.50 -1.65
CA THR A 25 -16.09 -14.98 -2.58
C THR A 25 -14.74 -15.11 -1.89
N ASN A 26 -13.92 -16.05 -2.34
CA ASN A 26 -12.52 -16.11 -1.98
C ASN A 26 -11.74 -15.00 -2.71
N ILE A 27 -10.80 -14.34 -2.03
CA ILE A 27 -9.95 -13.32 -2.62
C ILE A 27 -8.48 -13.67 -2.44
N ILE A 28 -7.68 -13.48 -3.49
CA ILE A 28 -6.23 -13.57 -3.43
C ILE A 28 -5.67 -12.17 -3.74
N HIS A 29 -5.01 -11.57 -2.76
CA HIS A 29 -4.27 -10.34 -2.96
C HIS A 29 -2.90 -10.62 -3.56
N LEU A 30 -2.53 -9.89 -4.61
CA LEU A 30 -1.23 -9.96 -5.28
C LEU A 30 -0.47 -8.63 -5.14
N PRO A 31 -0.09 -8.22 -3.92
CA PRO A 31 0.66 -6.99 -3.72
C PRO A 31 2.13 -7.16 -4.09
N THR A 32 2.81 -6.05 -4.35
CA THR A 32 4.27 -5.99 -4.52
C THR A 32 4.91 -5.40 -3.26
N VAL A 33 6.04 -5.96 -2.84
CA VAL A 33 6.85 -5.41 -1.73
C VAL A 33 7.34 -4.01 -2.09
N LYS A 34 6.87 -2.99 -1.38
CA LYS A 34 7.29 -1.60 -1.62
C LYS A 34 7.00 -0.67 -0.46
N THR A 35 7.86 0.33 -0.33
CA THR A 35 7.65 1.47 0.57
C THR A 35 6.49 2.36 0.09
N HIS A 36 5.93 3.15 1.01
CA HIS A 36 4.83 4.06 0.73
C HIS A 36 4.95 5.36 1.52
N VAL A 37 4.67 6.49 0.88
CA VAL A 37 4.84 7.82 1.49
C VAL A 37 3.97 8.07 2.72
N PHE A 38 2.76 7.49 2.81
CA PHE A 38 1.83 7.68 3.93
C PHE A 38 1.84 6.54 4.93
N THR A 39 2.01 5.30 4.48
CA THR A 39 1.81 4.09 5.30
C THR A 39 3.09 3.29 5.54
N THR A 40 4.25 3.87 5.31
CA THR A 40 5.59 3.27 5.38
C THR A 40 5.75 2.14 4.35
N ILE A 41 4.86 1.15 4.34
CA ILE A 41 4.79 0.05 3.37
C ILE A 41 3.40 0.00 2.71
N THR A 42 3.31 -0.53 1.50
CA THR A 42 2.04 -0.80 0.83
C THR A 42 1.39 -2.06 1.41
N GLY A 43 1.88 -3.23 1.08
CA GLY A 43 1.47 -4.52 1.61
C GLY A 43 0.09 -5.02 1.19
N ALA A 44 -0.28 -6.17 1.77
CA ALA A 44 -1.54 -6.86 1.51
C ALA A 44 -2.75 -6.11 2.11
N MET A 45 -2.62 -5.61 3.35
CA MET A 45 -3.69 -4.81 3.98
C MET A 45 -4.15 -3.63 3.13
N LYS A 46 -3.22 -3.02 2.37
CA LYS A 46 -3.56 -1.85 1.54
C LYS A 46 -4.09 -2.24 0.16
N ASN A 47 -4.02 -3.49 -0.25
CA ASN A 47 -4.36 -3.90 -1.62
C ASN A 47 -5.85 -3.70 -1.93
N ALA A 48 -6.73 -3.93 -0.96
CA ALA A 48 -8.17 -3.72 -1.09
C ALA A 48 -8.60 -2.23 -1.11
N PHE A 49 -7.71 -1.30 -0.75
CA PHE A 49 -8.05 0.13 -0.66
C PHE A 49 -8.67 0.70 -1.95
N GLY A 50 -8.16 0.29 -3.10
CA GLY A 50 -8.68 0.74 -4.40
C GLY A 50 -9.94 0.02 -4.86
N GLY A 51 -10.21 -1.18 -4.37
CA GLY A 51 -11.38 -1.99 -4.73
C GLY A 51 -12.59 -1.73 -3.85
N LEU A 52 -12.38 -1.47 -2.56
CA LEU A 52 -13.45 -1.21 -1.60
C LEU A 52 -13.81 0.27 -1.49
N LEU A 53 -12.85 1.18 -1.65
CA LEU A 53 -13.08 2.63 -1.62
C LEU A 53 -13.03 3.20 -3.04
N HIS A 54 -14.18 3.20 -3.72
CA HIS A 54 -14.27 3.66 -5.10
C HIS A 54 -14.33 5.19 -5.20
N GLN A 55 -15.32 5.81 -4.54
CA GLN A 55 -15.54 7.25 -4.58
C GLN A 55 -14.79 7.95 -3.44
N ASN A 56 -14.27 9.15 -3.72
CA ASN A 56 -13.67 10.03 -2.72
C ASN A 56 -12.64 9.35 -1.79
N ARG A 57 -11.98 8.27 -2.28
CA ARG A 57 -11.01 7.49 -1.48
C ARG A 57 -9.85 8.33 -0.93
N HIS A 58 -9.61 9.51 -1.50
CA HIS A 58 -8.62 10.45 -0.99
C HIS A 58 -8.98 11.02 0.39
N TRP A 59 -10.29 11.07 0.77
CA TRP A 59 -10.70 11.49 2.11
C TRP A 59 -10.13 10.59 3.21
N ALA A 60 -10.00 9.30 2.91
CA ALA A 60 -9.45 8.31 3.83
C ALA A 60 -7.96 8.50 4.14
N HIS A 61 -7.24 9.34 3.38
CA HIS A 61 -5.82 9.60 3.65
C HIS A 61 -5.59 10.42 4.91
N ALA A 62 -6.58 11.16 5.39
CA ALA A 62 -6.49 11.90 6.65
C ALA A 62 -6.26 10.97 7.85
N ASP A 63 -6.85 9.76 7.82
CA ASP A 63 -6.63 8.70 8.81
C ASP A 63 -6.44 7.34 8.11
N ILE A 64 -5.42 7.29 7.25
CA ILE A 64 -5.18 6.13 6.38
C ILE A 64 -4.88 4.85 7.15
N HIS A 65 -4.20 4.92 8.29
CA HIS A 65 -3.83 3.74 9.06
C HIS A 65 -5.06 3.04 9.65
N ASN A 66 -5.93 3.77 10.33
CA ASN A 66 -7.18 3.24 10.88
C ASN A 66 -8.16 2.84 9.77
N THR A 67 -8.19 3.58 8.66
CA THR A 67 -8.96 3.18 7.48
C THR A 67 -8.56 1.80 6.97
N LEU A 68 -7.25 1.49 6.91
CA LEU A 68 -6.80 0.18 6.45
C LEU A 68 -7.15 -0.95 7.41
N VAL A 69 -7.22 -0.68 8.71
CA VAL A 69 -7.73 -1.64 9.71
C VAL A 69 -9.21 -1.89 9.50
N ASP A 70 -10.00 -0.85 9.32
CA ASP A 70 -11.45 -0.98 9.05
C ASP A 70 -11.73 -1.74 7.73
N LEU A 71 -10.94 -1.47 6.69
CA LEU A 71 -11.06 -2.21 5.43
C LEU A 71 -10.68 -3.69 5.58
N LEU A 72 -9.74 -4.02 6.47
CA LEU A 72 -9.42 -5.42 6.75
C LEU A 72 -10.57 -6.11 7.50
N LYS A 73 -11.20 -5.44 8.47
CA LYS A 73 -12.43 -5.95 9.13
C LYS A 73 -13.53 -6.25 8.11
N ILE A 74 -13.77 -5.31 7.17
CA ILE A 74 -14.76 -5.50 6.10
C ILE A 74 -14.39 -6.70 5.23
N GLN A 75 -13.13 -6.85 4.83
CA GLN A 75 -12.71 -8.00 4.03
C GLN A 75 -12.98 -9.33 4.72
N TYR A 76 -12.66 -9.45 6.00
CA TYR A 76 -12.93 -10.67 6.78
C TYR A 76 -14.43 -10.93 7.01
N GLU A 77 -15.27 -9.91 6.87
CA GLU A 77 -16.73 -10.05 6.95
C GLU A 77 -17.37 -10.47 5.62
N ILE A 78 -16.87 -9.95 4.50
CA ILE A 78 -17.52 -10.14 3.19
C ILE A 78 -16.92 -11.26 2.34
N HIS A 79 -15.70 -11.69 2.62
CA HIS A 79 -15.04 -12.79 1.89
C HIS A 79 -15.06 -14.08 2.71
N ASP A 80 -15.26 -15.23 2.05
CA ASP A 80 -15.15 -16.53 2.68
C ASP A 80 -13.71 -16.84 3.10
N ASN A 81 -12.75 -16.47 2.26
CA ASN A 81 -11.32 -16.56 2.57
C ASN A 81 -10.55 -15.38 1.96
N VAL A 82 -9.53 -14.93 2.69
CA VAL A 82 -8.59 -13.89 2.24
C VAL A 82 -7.18 -14.47 2.28
N PHE A 83 -6.51 -14.50 1.12
CA PHE A 83 -5.14 -14.97 0.98
C PHE A 83 -4.29 -13.90 0.31
N ALA A 84 -3.00 -13.87 0.57
CA ALA A 84 -2.08 -12.98 -0.12
C ALA A 84 -0.85 -13.71 -0.62
N VAL A 85 -0.45 -13.39 -1.85
CA VAL A 85 0.85 -13.73 -2.43
C VAL A 85 1.54 -12.43 -2.80
N MET A 86 2.61 -12.09 -2.09
CA MET A 86 3.30 -10.81 -2.23
C MET A 86 4.58 -10.99 -3.03
N ASP A 87 4.66 -10.30 -4.17
CA ASP A 87 5.83 -10.30 -5.03
C ASP A 87 6.93 -9.37 -4.52
N GLY A 88 8.08 -9.94 -4.20
CA GLY A 88 9.32 -9.25 -3.86
C GLY A 88 10.43 -9.49 -4.90
N THR A 89 10.11 -9.97 -6.10
CA THR A 89 11.08 -10.08 -7.20
C THR A 89 11.71 -8.73 -7.49
N PHE A 90 10.87 -7.73 -7.77
CA PHE A 90 11.25 -6.32 -7.79
C PHE A 90 10.62 -5.59 -6.59
N ALA A 91 11.39 -5.37 -5.56
CA ALA A 91 10.93 -4.57 -4.44
C ALA A 91 11.15 -3.07 -4.70
N GLY A 92 10.18 -2.24 -4.30
CA GLY A 92 10.22 -0.79 -4.51
C GLY A 92 10.73 -0.03 -3.29
N ASN A 93 11.84 0.70 -3.41
CA ASN A 93 12.42 1.54 -2.36
C ASN A 93 12.31 3.03 -2.68
N GLY A 94 11.82 3.84 -1.75
CA GLY A 94 11.75 5.30 -1.86
C GLY A 94 10.33 5.85 -1.74
N PRO A 95 10.02 7.02 -2.34
CA PRO A 95 8.72 7.66 -2.20
C PRO A 95 7.64 6.97 -3.05
N GLY A 96 7.20 5.80 -2.57
CA GLY A 96 6.12 5.04 -3.22
C GLY A 96 4.74 5.72 -3.14
N PRO A 97 3.84 5.33 -4.02
CA PRO A 97 3.88 4.15 -4.89
C PRO A 97 4.50 4.38 -6.28
N ARG A 98 4.80 5.62 -6.69
CA ARG A 98 5.20 5.92 -8.07
C ARG A 98 6.69 6.24 -8.24
N ALA A 99 7.28 7.02 -7.34
CA ALA A 99 8.63 7.58 -7.49
C ALA A 99 9.72 6.73 -6.81
N MET A 100 9.63 5.41 -6.92
CA MET A 100 10.56 4.47 -6.29
C MET A 100 11.74 4.11 -7.20
N SER A 101 12.81 3.59 -6.59
CA SER A 101 13.82 2.79 -7.25
C SER A 101 13.53 1.31 -7.01
N PHE A 102 13.73 0.48 -8.03
CA PHE A 102 13.61 -0.96 -7.88
C PHE A 102 14.85 -1.55 -7.19
N LYS A 103 14.63 -2.65 -6.50
CA LYS A 103 15.65 -3.52 -5.93
C LYS A 103 15.26 -4.97 -6.22
N VAL A 104 16.13 -5.72 -6.89
CA VAL A 104 15.91 -7.15 -7.09
C VAL A 104 16.14 -7.85 -5.77
N LYS A 105 15.15 -8.60 -5.29
CA LYS A 105 15.21 -9.31 -4.00
C LYS A 105 14.92 -10.80 -4.12
N ASN A 106 14.19 -11.22 -5.17
CA ASN A 106 13.89 -12.63 -5.47
C ASN A 106 13.11 -13.34 -4.34
N TYR A 107 12.22 -12.62 -3.67
CA TYR A 107 11.35 -13.16 -2.64
C TYR A 107 9.90 -13.23 -3.11
N ILE A 108 9.23 -14.30 -2.71
CA ILE A 108 7.77 -14.41 -2.75
C ILE A 108 7.34 -14.75 -1.32
N LEU A 109 6.36 -14.01 -0.81
CA LEU A 109 5.74 -14.25 0.49
C LEU A 109 4.30 -14.66 0.27
N ALA A 110 3.79 -15.59 1.09
CA ALA A 110 2.39 -15.99 1.03
C ALA A 110 1.84 -16.20 2.44
N SER A 111 0.59 -15.81 2.69
CA SER A 111 -0.08 -16.00 3.97
C SER A 111 -1.58 -15.80 3.87
N TYR A 112 -2.34 -16.48 4.75
CA TYR A 112 -3.73 -16.15 5.06
C TYR A 112 -3.84 -14.93 6.01
N ASP A 113 -2.82 -14.68 6.83
CA ASP A 113 -2.78 -13.52 7.72
C ASP A 113 -2.18 -12.31 6.99
N GLN A 114 -3.05 -11.32 6.68
CA GLN A 114 -2.68 -10.12 5.95
C GLN A 114 -1.76 -9.20 6.79
N VAL A 115 -1.84 -9.29 8.11
CA VAL A 115 -0.99 -8.52 9.03
C VAL A 115 0.38 -9.18 9.14
N ALA A 116 0.43 -10.50 9.25
CA ALA A 116 1.67 -11.25 9.34
C ALA A 116 2.53 -11.08 8.08
N ILE A 117 1.96 -11.24 6.88
CA ILE A 117 2.70 -11.06 5.62
C ILE A 117 3.25 -9.64 5.47
N ASP A 118 2.46 -8.61 5.84
CA ASP A 118 2.90 -7.22 5.83
C ASP A 118 4.02 -6.99 6.87
N SER A 119 3.95 -7.64 8.01
CA SER A 119 4.95 -7.53 9.09
C SER A 119 6.28 -8.16 8.70
N ILE A 120 6.26 -9.35 8.09
CA ILE A 120 7.46 -9.99 7.55
C ILE A 120 8.05 -9.13 6.40
N SER A 121 7.22 -8.62 5.50
CA SER A 121 7.65 -7.70 4.46
C SER A 121 8.31 -6.43 5.03
N ALA A 122 7.74 -5.85 6.09
CA ALA A 122 8.31 -4.69 6.79
C ALA A 122 9.68 -5.01 7.41
N LYS A 123 9.82 -6.16 8.09
CA LYS A 123 11.08 -6.64 8.68
C LYS A 123 12.15 -6.82 7.61
N LEU A 124 11.84 -7.47 6.49
CA LEU A 124 12.76 -7.64 5.36
C LEU A 124 13.24 -6.28 4.82
N MET A 125 12.35 -5.29 4.71
CA MET A 125 12.71 -3.93 4.31
C MET A 125 13.56 -3.18 5.34
N GLY A 126 13.70 -3.68 6.57
CA GLY A 126 14.46 -3.08 7.65
C GLY A 126 13.65 -2.17 8.56
N PHE A 127 12.31 -2.37 8.60
CA PHE A 127 11.43 -1.61 9.49
C PHE A 127 10.94 -2.49 10.64
N ASP A 128 10.78 -1.91 11.82
CA ASP A 128 10.05 -2.55 12.90
C ASP A 128 8.53 -2.52 12.58
N PRO A 129 7.87 -3.69 12.43
CA PRO A 129 6.45 -3.77 12.12
C PRO A 129 5.56 -3.04 13.12
N LEU A 130 5.85 -3.15 14.43
CA LEU A 130 5.06 -2.49 15.47
C LEU A 130 5.22 -0.96 15.48
N SER A 131 6.26 -0.42 14.83
CA SER A 131 6.39 1.02 14.59
C SER A 131 5.46 1.54 13.49
N ILE A 132 4.83 0.64 12.71
CA ILE A 132 3.92 0.99 11.62
C ILE A 132 2.48 0.97 12.15
N PRO A 133 1.79 2.14 12.27
CA PRO A 133 0.53 2.23 13.00
C PRO A 133 -0.57 1.27 12.51
N LYS A 134 -0.69 1.04 11.19
CA LYS A 134 -1.69 0.10 10.64
C LYS A 134 -1.46 -1.34 11.12
N LEU A 135 -0.19 -1.79 11.23
CA LEU A 135 0.14 -3.14 11.66
C LEU A 135 -0.09 -3.32 13.15
N ARG A 136 0.38 -2.33 13.94
CA ARG A 136 0.16 -2.32 15.38
C ARG A 136 -1.35 -2.33 15.70
N ALA A 137 -2.12 -1.42 15.11
CA ALA A 137 -3.55 -1.33 15.35
C ALA A 137 -4.31 -2.60 14.92
N ALA A 138 -3.97 -3.19 13.76
CA ALA A 138 -4.57 -4.45 13.33
C ALA A 138 -4.28 -5.60 14.31
N HIS A 139 -3.04 -5.68 14.83
CA HIS A 139 -2.66 -6.65 15.85
C HIS A 139 -3.45 -6.45 17.16
N GLU A 140 -3.52 -5.20 17.66
CA GLU A 140 -4.27 -4.83 18.85
C GLU A 140 -5.78 -5.13 18.74
N HIS A 141 -6.32 -5.08 17.52
CA HIS A 141 -7.70 -5.45 17.20
C HIS A 141 -7.90 -6.95 16.93
N GLY A 142 -6.88 -7.79 17.07
CA GLY A 142 -6.97 -9.24 16.84
C GLY A 142 -7.21 -9.63 15.38
N LEU A 143 -6.83 -8.79 14.41
CA LEU A 143 -7.02 -9.04 12.98
C LEU A 143 -5.86 -9.79 12.33
N GLY A 144 -4.81 -10.09 13.07
CA GLY A 144 -3.63 -10.83 12.64
C GLY A 144 -2.40 -10.51 13.50
N ILE A 145 -1.27 -11.11 13.16
CA ILE A 145 -0.07 -11.08 13.99
C ILE A 145 0.95 -10.09 13.44
N ALA A 146 1.29 -9.04 14.21
CA ALA A 146 2.33 -8.08 13.82
C ALA A 146 3.69 -8.34 14.52
N LYS A 147 3.71 -9.04 15.64
CA LYS A 147 4.96 -9.40 16.32
C LYS A 147 5.66 -10.52 15.58
N THR A 148 6.82 -10.22 15.01
CA THR A 148 7.56 -11.18 14.17
C THR A 148 8.03 -12.43 14.92
N SER A 149 8.18 -12.36 16.24
CA SER A 149 8.51 -13.51 17.10
C SER A 149 7.36 -14.50 17.27
N GLU A 150 6.14 -14.10 16.98
CA GLU A 150 4.92 -14.92 17.08
C GLU A 150 4.50 -15.49 15.70
N ILE A 151 5.24 -15.15 14.62
CA ILE A 151 4.95 -15.60 13.25
C ILE A 151 5.84 -16.77 12.91
N GLU A 152 5.22 -17.93 12.65
CA GLU A 152 5.92 -19.07 12.08
C GLU A 152 6.25 -18.81 10.61
N ILE A 153 7.51 -19.06 10.25
CA ILE A 153 8.01 -18.86 8.88
C ILE A 153 8.42 -20.21 8.32
N ILE A 154 7.76 -20.60 7.24
CA ILE A 154 8.07 -21.81 6.48
C ILE A 154 8.79 -21.40 5.21
N GLY A 155 9.95 -21.98 4.94
CA GLY A 155 10.79 -21.68 3.77
C GLY A 155 12.12 -21.03 4.16
N ASP A 156 12.56 -20.06 3.37
CA ASP A 156 13.86 -19.43 3.58
C ASP A 156 13.94 -18.62 4.86
N SER A 157 15.07 -18.75 5.57
CA SER A 157 15.32 -17.99 6.79
C SER A 157 15.47 -16.48 6.48
N ILE A 158 14.76 -15.67 7.26
CA ILE A 158 14.81 -14.20 7.16
C ILE A 158 15.53 -13.55 8.34
N SER A 159 16.08 -14.34 9.26
CA SER A 159 16.64 -13.85 10.55
C SER A 159 17.72 -12.77 10.35
N ASN A 160 18.59 -12.94 9.37
CA ASN A 160 19.69 -12.02 9.08
C ASN A 160 19.39 -11.08 7.87
N GLN A 161 18.14 -11.03 7.41
CA GLN A 161 17.77 -10.21 6.27
C GLN A 161 17.41 -8.79 6.70
N ASN A 162 18.09 -7.81 6.10
CA ASN A 162 17.74 -6.40 6.20
C ASN A 162 18.10 -5.71 4.88
N TRP A 163 17.09 -5.24 4.17
CA TRP A 163 17.28 -4.62 2.84
C TRP A 163 17.64 -3.15 2.91
N ASN A 164 17.67 -2.56 4.11
CA ASN A 164 18.00 -1.15 4.36
C ASN A 164 17.19 -0.18 3.47
N PHE A 165 15.88 -0.40 3.41
CA PHE A 165 14.99 0.47 2.65
C PHE A 165 14.80 1.82 3.37
N SER A 166 14.60 2.85 2.58
CA SER A 166 14.51 4.21 3.10
C SER A 166 13.11 4.51 3.64
N LYS A 167 13.02 4.70 4.95
CA LYS A 167 11.79 5.18 5.61
C LYS A 167 11.57 6.67 5.29
N ASN A 168 10.31 7.07 5.13
CA ASN A 168 9.88 8.48 5.07
C ASN A 168 10.43 9.34 3.91
N LYS A 169 10.91 8.74 2.83
CA LYS A 169 11.20 9.53 1.62
C LYS A 169 9.91 10.07 1.03
N ASN A 170 9.94 11.35 0.65
CA ASN A 170 8.79 12.05 0.10
C ASN A 170 9.13 12.65 -1.27
N THR A 171 8.15 12.72 -2.15
CA THR A 171 8.18 13.61 -3.31
C THR A 171 7.70 15.01 -2.89
N PHE A 172 7.91 16.02 -3.73
CA PHE A 172 7.31 17.35 -3.50
C PHE A 172 5.78 17.24 -3.32
N ALA A 173 5.11 16.53 -4.22
CA ALA A 173 3.66 16.33 -4.16
C ALA A 173 3.20 15.67 -2.86
N SER A 174 3.91 14.63 -2.38
CA SER A 174 3.55 13.97 -1.12
C SER A 174 3.83 14.82 0.12
N ARG A 175 4.82 15.73 0.06
CA ARG A 175 5.05 16.71 1.15
C ARG A 175 3.89 17.67 1.26
N VAL A 176 3.45 18.25 0.13
CA VAL A 176 2.29 19.16 0.11
C VAL A 176 1.04 18.43 0.61
N GLN A 177 0.78 17.20 0.16
CA GLN A 177 -0.35 16.42 0.65
C GLN A 177 -0.29 16.17 2.16
N LYS A 178 0.90 15.86 2.72
CA LYS A 178 1.07 15.68 4.18
C LYS A 178 0.81 16.98 4.94
N MET A 179 1.18 18.14 4.39
CA MET A 179 0.89 19.44 4.99
C MET A 179 -0.63 19.71 5.05
N ILE A 180 -1.39 19.22 4.06
CA ILE A 180 -2.85 19.35 4.04
C ILE A 180 -3.51 18.34 5.00
N TYR A 181 -3.08 17.08 5.04
CA TYR A 181 -3.72 16.06 5.88
C TYR A 181 -3.35 16.18 7.36
N TRP A 182 -2.08 16.48 7.67
CA TRP A 182 -1.53 16.37 9.03
C TRP A 182 -0.70 17.58 9.47
N GLY A 183 -0.50 18.56 8.60
CA GLY A 183 0.35 19.73 8.84
C GLY A 183 -0.46 21.04 8.98
N PRO A 184 0.20 22.17 8.76
CA PRO A 184 -0.38 23.50 8.98
C PRO A 184 -1.60 23.81 8.10
N PHE A 185 -1.76 23.14 6.96
CA PHE A 185 -2.90 23.35 6.06
C PHE A 185 -4.09 22.43 6.37
N LYS A 186 -4.06 21.67 7.48
CA LYS A 186 -5.19 20.81 7.89
C LYS A 186 -6.53 21.54 8.01
N PRO A 187 -6.63 22.77 8.50
CA PRO A 187 -7.90 23.51 8.52
C PRO A 187 -8.52 23.69 7.13
N LEU A 188 -7.71 23.73 6.08
CA LEU A 188 -8.14 23.87 4.69
C LEU A 188 -8.44 22.52 4.00
N GLU A 189 -8.25 21.39 4.66
CA GLU A 189 -8.41 20.04 4.08
C GLU A 189 -9.78 19.88 3.41
N LYS A 190 -10.85 20.22 4.11
CA LYS A 190 -12.22 20.07 3.59
C LYS A 190 -12.43 20.95 2.35
N LEU A 191 -11.96 22.20 2.38
CA LEU A 191 -12.05 23.12 1.24
C LEU A 191 -11.26 22.61 0.05
N LEU A 192 -10.02 22.17 0.24
CA LEU A 192 -9.11 21.77 -0.84
C LEU A 192 -9.44 20.38 -1.41
N LEU A 193 -9.88 19.45 -0.56
CA LEU A 193 -9.99 18.02 -0.94
C LEU A 193 -11.43 17.49 -1.00
N ARG A 194 -12.43 18.23 -0.46
CA ARG A 194 -13.84 17.82 -0.50
C ARG A 194 -14.70 18.71 -1.40
N THR A 195 -14.09 19.59 -2.17
CA THR A 195 -14.75 20.44 -3.18
C THR A 195 -14.14 20.16 -4.57
N PRO A 196 -14.68 20.72 -5.65
CA PRO A 196 -14.10 20.59 -6.99
C PRO A 196 -12.64 21.05 -7.11
N LEU A 197 -12.09 21.80 -6.13
CA LEU A 197 -10.69 22.19 -6.08
C LEU A 197 -9.73 20.99 -6.04
N VAL A 198 -10.18 19.82 -5.61
CA VAL A 198 -9.38 18.57 -5.63
C VAL A 198 -8.89 18.22 -7.04
N HIS A 199 -9.62 18.62 -8.08
CA HIS A 199 -9.20 18.39 -9.47
C HIS A 199 -7.89 19.11 -9.82
N LEU A 200 -7.63 20.28 -9.21
CA LEU A 200 -6.36 20.99 -9.37
C LEU A 200 -5.20 20.18 -8.75
N ALA A 201 -5.42 19.56 -7.60
CA ALA A 201 -4.42 18.69 -6.97
C ALA A 201 -4.13 17.44 -7.83
N TYR A 202 -5.15 16.83 -8.43
CA TYR A 202 -4.97 15.73 -9.37
C TYR A 202 -4.21 16.15 -10.61
N PHE A 203 -4.55 17.30 -11.18
CA PHE A 203 -3.87 17.85 -12.36
C PHE A 203 -2.40 18.13 -12.07
N ALA A 204 -2.09 18.82 -10.97
CA ALA A 204 -0.72 19.08 -10.55
C ALA A 204 0.09 17.80 -10.29
N SER A 205 -0.53 16.81 -9.63
CA SER A 205 0.08 15.51 -9.40
C SER A 205 0.36 14.75 -10.71
N ASN A 206 -0.55 14.84 -11.67
CA ASN A 206 -0.39 14.22 -12.98
C ASN A 206 0.77 14.83 -13.77
N ILE A 207 0.84 16.16 -13.84
CA ILE A 207 1.96 16.88 -14.48
C ILE A 207 3.29 16.50 -13.81
N TYR A 208 3.35 16.54 -12.48
CA TYR A 208 4.57 16.20 -11.76
C TYR A 208 5.05 14.78 -12.10
N HIS A 209 4.16 13.78 -12.02
CA HIS A 209 4.57 12.39 -12.19
C HIS A 209 4.79 12.00 -13.65
N ASN A 210 3.92 12.41 -14.56
CA ASN A 210 3.96 11.95 -15.95
C ASN A 210 4.86 12.83 -16.84
N SER A 211 4.84 14.16 -16.65
CA SER A 211 5.62 15.06 -17.49
C SER A 211 7.03 15.28 -16.96
N PHE A 212 7.18 15.49 -15.65
CA PHE A 212 8.48 15.77 -15.05
C PHE A 212 9.19 14.49 -14.59
N TRP A 213 8.62 13.79 -13.58
CA TRP A 213 9.35 12.68 -12.95
C TRP A 213 9.59 11.52 -13.92
N LEU A 214 8.58 11.10 -14.68
CA LEU A 214 8.71 9.99 -15.63
C LEU A 214 9.74 10.32 -16.71
N ARG A 215 9.73 11.55 -17.23
CA ARG A 215 10.61 11.97 -18.33
C ARG A 215 12.08 12.03 -17.91
N PHE A 216 12.36 12.61 -16.75
CA PHE A 216 13.76 12.87 -16.32
C PHE A 216 14.36 11.76 -15.44
N ILE A 217 13.53 11.04 -14.68
CA ILE A 217 14.00 10.04 -13.71
C ILE A 217 13.44 8.64 -14.04
N GLY A 218 12.14 8.55 -14.23
CA GLY A 218 11.42 7.28 -14.32
C GLY A 218 11.88 6.42 -15.49
N LYS A 219 12.02 7.00 -16.68
CA LYS A 219 12.46 6.27 -17.89
C LYS A 219 13.82 5.57 -17.69
N ASN A 220 14.77 6.24 -17.04
CA ASN A 220 16.08 5.63 -16.77
C ASN A 220 15.97 4.48 -15.76
N ARG A 221 15.14 4.63 -14.73
CA ARG A 221 14.90 3.55 -13.75
C ARG A 221 14.23 2.34 -14.41
N ILE A 222 13.23 2.57 -15.25
CA ILE A 222 12.55 1.51 -16.02
C ILE A 222 13.54 0.82 -16.95
N ARG A 223 14.34 1.58 -17.72
CA ARG A 223 15.35 1.01 -18.61
C ARG A 223 16.35 0.13 -17.85
N ASN A 224 16.77 0.56 -16.66
CA ASN A 224 17.70 -0.21 -15.84
C ASN A 224 17.04 -1.47 -15.25
N ALA A 225 15.75 -1.43 -14.93
CA ALA A 225 15.00 -2.62 -14.51
C ALA A 225 14.94 -3.66 -15.63
N PHE A 226 14.69 -3.23 -16.87
CA PHE A 226 14.66 -4.13 -18.03
C PHE A 226 16.02 -4.71 -18.44
N LYS A 227 17.12 -4.20 -17.92
CA LYS A 227 18.47 -4.77 -18.09
C LYS A 227 18.77 -5.91 -17.10
N SER A 228 17.95 -6.11 -16.08
CA SER A 228 18.10 -7.23 -15.16
C SER A 228 17.57 -8.53 -15.77
N ASP A 229 17.96 -9.69 -15.20
CA ASP A 229 17.51 -11.01 -15.68
C ASP A 229 15.97 -11.10 -15.69
N TRP A 230 15.32 -10.60 -14.64
CA TRP A 230 13.85 -10.51 -14.58
C TRP A 230 13.26 -9.57 -15.62
N GLY A 231 13.91 -8.45 -15.87
CA GLY A 231 13.50 -7.51 -16.90
C GLY A 231 13.58 -8.14 -18.29
N THR A 232 14.66 -8.88 -18.56
CA THR A 232 14.82 -9.65 -19.79
C THR A 232 13.76 -10.73 -19.93
N LEU A 233 13.43 -11.45 -18.84
CA LEU A 233 12.36 -12.43 -18.84
C LEU A 233 11.00 -11.78 -19.13
N LEU A 234 10.66 -10.70 -18.43
CA LEU A 234 9.41 -9.96 -18.63
C LEU A 234 9.26 -9.43 -20.06
N ASP A 235 10.36 -9.02 -20.68
CA ASP A 235 10.35 -8.52 -22.07
C ASP A 235 9.94 -9.60 -23.09
N ARG A 236 10.27 -10.86 -22.83
CA ARG A 236 9.81 -12.01 -23.65
C ARG A 236 8.30 -12.19 -23.65
N TYR A 237 7.62 -11.83 -22.54
CA TYR A 237 6.16 -11.94 -22.42
C TYR A 237 5.40 -10.72 -22.97
N LYS A 238 6.08 -9.63 -23.33
CA LYS A 238 5.44 -8.47 -23.99
C LYS A 238 4.95 -8.77 -25.42
N ILE A 239 5.40 -9.84 -26.01
CA ILE A 239 5.13 -10.17 -27.42
C ILE A 239 3.73 -10.75 -27.61
N ILE A 240 3.04 -11.11 -26.53
CA ILE A 240 1.65 -11.56 -26.61
C ILE A 240 0.76 -10.31 -26.54
N LYS A 241 0.66 -9.58 -27.65
CA LYS A 241 -0.47 -8.67 -27.88
C LYS A 241 -1.70 -9.52 -28.19
N PRO A 242 -2.84 -9.24 -27.52
CA PRO A 242 -4.11 -9.88 -27.88
C PRO A 242 -4.52 -9.53 -29.32
#